data_15f0d4deaef130dcf728c151e06b8b16
#
_entry.id   15f0d4deaef130dcf728c151e06b8b16
#
_cell.length_a   1.000
_cell.length_b   1.000
_cell.length_c   1.000
_cell.angle_alpha   90.00
_cell.angle_beta   90.00
_cell.angle_gamma   90.00
#
_symmetry.space_group_name_H-M   'P 1'
#
loop_
_entity.id
_entity.type
_entity.pdbx_description
1 polymer ?
#
loop_
_entity_poly.entity_id
_entity_poly.type
_entity_poly.pdbx_seq_one_letter_code
_entity_poly.pdbx_strand_id
1 'polypeptide(L)'
;CPTKTPDTAAVCNYQTTYGMWFPYLDYADTLAGKTAEQFRESMHQRFQQAADMGINTVYLHLRAFGDAYYCSQLFPPAAAVGDFDPLPILLEEAHRLHLSVHGWINPLRLQNDAGMAALSDHYQIGKWYRDSQKNGTYLCKVGDYWWLNPAYPEVRQLIADGVAEIVQQYEVDGIHLDDYFYPTTETAFDAAA
;
A
#
# COMPACT_ATOMS: atom_id res chain seq x y z
N CYS A 1 -11.58 -2.16 11.93
CA CYS A 1 -10.57 -1.11 11.70
C CYS A 1 -10.61 -0.13 12.87
N PRO A 2 -9.47 0.31 13.38
CA PRO A 2 -9.44 1.29 14.47
C PRO A 2 -10.02 2.62 14.01
N THR A 3 -10.70 3.32 14.93
CA THR A 3 -11.02 4.72 14.74
C THR A 3 -9.75 5.55 14.93
N LYS A 4 -9.52 6.52 14.04
CA LYS A 4 -8.40 7.45 14.12
C LYS A 4 -8.25 8.03 15.53
N THR A 5 -7.11 7.77 16.17
CA THR A 5 -6.73 8.44 17.41
C THR A 5 -5.85 9.60 17.00
N PRO A 6 -6.14 10.86 17.39
CA PRO A 6 -5.28 11.97 17.04
C PRO A 6 -3.87 11.72 17.58
N ASP A 7 -2.89 11.66 16.69
CA ASP A 7 -1.49 11.65 17.09
C ASP A 7 -1.09 13.11 17.39
N THR A 8 -0.88 13.39 18.68
CA THR A 8 -0.43 14.71 19.13
C THR A 8 1.05 14.98 18.83
N ALA A 9 1.76 13.97 18.33
CA ALA A 9 3.16 14.05 17.94
C ALA A 9 3.35 14.16 16.41
N ALA A 10 2.30 14.51 15.67
CA ALA A 10 2.32 14.60 14.21
C ALA A 10 3.54 15.41 13.73
N VAL A 11 4.36 14.80 12.92
CA VAL A 11 5.53 15.42 12.31
C VAL A 11 5.10 16.08 11.02
N CYS A 12 5.41 17.36 10.86
CA CYS A 12 5.17 18.06 9.62
C CYS A 12 6.13 17.61 8.52
N ASN A 13 5.71 17.73 7.28
CA ASN A 13 6.59 17.53 6.14
C ASN A 13 7.79 18.53 6.19
N TYR A 14 8.98 18.04 5.93
CA TYR A 14 10.19 18.83 5.95
C TYR A 14 10.37 19.62 4.64
N GLN A 15 10.94 20.84 4.72
CA GLN A 15 11.27 21.64 3.53
C GLN A 15 12.34 20.96 2.67
N THR A 16 13.29 20.27 3.31
CA THR A 16 14.29 19.45 2.64
C THR A 16 14.11 18.01 3.06
N THR A 17 13.75 17.17 2.11
CA THR A 17 13.48 15.76 2.35
C THR A 17 14.73 14.92 2.14
N TYR A 18 15.12 14.19 3.18
CA TYR A 18 16.08 13.10 3.12
C TYR A 18 15.28 11.81 3.35
N GLY A 19 14.89 11.16 2.24
CA GLY A 19 13.92 10.08 2.26
C GLY A 19 14.52 8.70 2.14
N MET A 20 13.86 7.69 2.72
CA MET A 20 14.17 6.28 2.58
C MET A 20 12.91 5.49 2.29
N TRP A 21 12.98 4.56 1.33
CA TRP A 21 11.90 3.63 1.02
C TRP A 21 12.00 2.38 1.88
N PHE A 22 10.87 1.95 2.44
CA PHE A 22 10.68 0.66 3.09
C PHE A 22 9.73 -0.17 2.22
N PRO A 23 10.26 -0.99 1.30
CA PRO A 23 9.45 -1.79 0.39
C PRO A 23 8.77 -2.96 1.10
N TYR A 24 7.73 -3.51 0.47
CA TYR A 24 7.02 -4.69 0.96
C TYR A 24 7.95 -5.90 1.22
N LEU A 25 9.10 -5.95 0.55
CA LEU A 25 10.10 -6.99 0.74
C LEU A 25 10.66 -7.04 2.18
N ASP A 26 10.77 -5.89 2.83
CA ASP A 26 11.24 -5.79 4.21
C ASP A 26 10.24 -6.40 5.21
N TYR A 27 8.95 -6.48 4.84
CA TYR A 27 7.92 -7.07 5.70
C TYR A 27 8.00 -8.60 5.77
N ALA A 28 8.70 -9.26 4.86
CA ALA A 28 8.95 -10.70 4.94
C ALA A 28 9.71 -11.07 6.24
N ASP A 29 10.66 -10.24 6.65
CA ASP A 29 11.47 -10.47 7.83
C ASP A 29 10.92 -9.79 9.09
N THR A 30 10.28 -8.64 8.93
CA THR A 30 9.86 -7.80 10.06
C THR A 30 8.44 -8.04 10.52
N LEU A 31 7.53 -8.39 9.59
CA LEU A 31 6.09 -8.50 9.85
C LEU A 31 5.58 -9.95 9.80
N ALA A 32 5.95 -10.71 8.77
CA ALA A 32 5.39 -12.04 8.55
C ALA A 32 5.65 -12.98 9.73
N GLY A 33 4.57 -13.51 10.31
CA GLY A 33 4.62 -14.42 11.46
C GLY A 33 5.11 -13.81 12.78
N LYS A 34 5.16 -12.49 12.89
CA LYS A 34 5.55 -11.79 14.10
C LYS A 34 4.34 -11.39 14.94
N THR A 35 4.58 -11.22 16.26
CA THR A 35 3.62 -10.52 17.13
C THR A 35 3.75 -9.01 16.93
N ALA A 36 2.75 -8.27 17.41
CA ALA A 36 2.77 -6.80 17.37
C ALA A 36 4.02 -6.21 18.08
N GLU A 37 4.43 -6.81 19.21
CA GLU A 37 5.61 -6.38 19.95
C GLU A 37 6.91 -6.65 19.19
N GLN A 38 7.03 -7.82 18.56
CA GLN A 38 8.20 -8.17 17.75
C GLN A 38 8.31 -7.27 16.52
N PHE A 39 7.17 -6.96 15.89
CA PHE A 39 7.12 -6.03 14.78
C PHE A 39 7.53 -4.62 15.22
N ARG A 40 6.96 -4.13 16.33
CA ARG A 40 7.31 -2.83 16.91
C ARG A 40 8.81 -2.70 17.15
N GLU A 41 9.40 -3.68 17.82
CA GLU A 41 10.84 -3.67 18.12
C GLU A 41 11.68 -3.65 16.84
N SER A 42 11.33 -4.47 15.85
CA SER A 42 12.03 -4.53 14.57
C SER A 42 11.96 -3.19 13.82
N MET A 43 10.79 -2.55 13.82
CA MET A 43 10.60 -1.26 13.12
C MET A 43 11.23 -0.11 13.88
N HIS A 44 11.19 -0.13 15.22
CA HIS A 44 11.92 0.85 16.03
C HIS A 44 13.40 0.87 15.68
N GLN A 45 14.04 -0.30 15.66
CA GLN A 45 15.48 -0.41 15.34
C GLN A 45 15.79 0.10 13.93
N ARG A 46 14.96 -0.24 12.92
CA ARG A 46 15.15 0.22 11.54
C ARG A 46 14.96 1.74 11.39
N PHE A 47 13.95 2.27 12.03
CA PHE A 47 13.69 3.71 12.01
C PHE A 47 14.75 4.50 12.79
N GLN A 48 15.24 3.96 13.91
CA GLN A 48 16.37 4.56 14.63
C GLN A 48 17.62 4.62 13.74
N GLN A 49 17.95 3.51 13.04
CA GLN A 49 19.07 3.51 12.10
C GLN A 49 18.91 4.54 10.99
N ALA A 50 17.68 4.67 10.43
CA ALA A 50 17.39 5.68 9.43
C ALA A 50 17.58 7.11 9.99
N ALA A 51 17.06 7.40 11.18
CA ALA A 51 17.21 8.68 11.84
C ALA A 51 18.68 9.01 12.15
N ASP A 52 19.47 8.03 12.60
CA ASP A 52 20.92 8.17 12.86
C ASP A 52 21.72 8.50 11.59
N MET A 53 21.23 8.07 10.42
CA MET A 53 21.79 8.42 9.11
C MET A 53 21.34 9.82 8.60
N GLY A 54 20.51 10.53 9.35
CA GLY A 54 19.98 11.83 8.96
C GLY A 54 18.74 11.77 8.05
N ILE A 55 18.11 10.60 7.89
CA ILE A 55 16.81 10.45 7.22
C ILE A 55 15.75 11.17 8.06
N ASN A 56 14.86 11.89 7.41
CA ASN A 56 13.75 12.60 8.05
C ASN A 56 12.38 12.22 7.49
N THR A 57 12.34 11.43 6.42
CA THR A 57 11.10 11.00 5.75
C THR A 57 11.20 9.54 5.33
N VAL A 58 10.16 8.76 5.63
CA VAL A 58 10.08 7.35 5.24
C VAL A 58 8.88 7.12 4.33
N TYR A 59 9.12 6.41 3.23
CA TYR A 59 8.09 5.97 2.29
C TYR A 59 7.77 4.51 2.59
N LEU A 60 6.67 4.27 3.30
CA LEU A 60 6.26 2.94 3.75
C LEU A 60 5.34 2.31 2.73
N HIS A 61 5.69 1.13 2.22
CA HIS A 61 4.86 0.43 1.26
C HIS A 61 3.56 -0.05 1.92
N LEU A 62 2.43 0.58 1.59
CA LEU A 62 1.11 0.27 2.12
C LEU A 62 0.26 -0.57 1.16
N ARG A 63 0.49 -0.47 -0.14
CA ARG A 63 -0.14 -1.29 -1.18
C ARG A 63 0.85 -1.64 -2.28
N ALA A 64 1.17 -2.93 -2.41
CA ALA A 64 2.14 -3.41 -3.39
C ALA A 64 1.48 -4.06 -4.61
N PHE A 65 0.43 -4.89 -4.39
CA PHE A 65 -0.19 -5.72 -5.43
C PHE A 65 -1.73 -5.72 -5.33
N GLY A 66 -2.34 -4.57 -5.10
CA GLY A 66 -3.77 -4.47 -4.83
C GLY A 66 -4.17 -5.11 -3.50
N ASP A 67 -3.25 -5.18 -2.59
CA ASP A 67 -3.34 -5.66 -1.22
C ASP A 67 -3.10 -4.50 -0.23
N ALA A 68 -3.24 -4.73 1.07
CA ALA A 68 -3.06 -3.70 2.08
C ALA A 68 -2.20 -4.19 3.25
N TYR A 69 -1.20 -3.37 3.64
CA TYR A 69 -0.41 -3.50 4.87
C TYR A 69 -1.00 -2.63 5.99
N TYR A 70 -2.32 -2.50 6.00
CA TYR A 70 -3.12 -1.79 6.99
C TYR A 70 -4.53 -2.39 7.01
N CYS A 71 -5.35 -2.02 8.01
CA CYS A 71 -6.73 -2.48 8.06
C CYS A 71 -7.58 -1.76 7.00
N SER A 72 -7.86 -2.44 5.88
CA SER A 72 -8.64 -1.90 4.76
C SER A 72 -9.98 -2.60 4.60
N GLN A 73 -11.01 -1.83 4.19
CA GLN A 73 -12.30 -2.35 3.74
C GLN A 73 -12.34 -2.55 2.22
N LEU A 74 -11.43 -1.93 1.50
CA LEU A 74 -11.42 -1.90 0.04
C LEU A 74 -10.46 -2.91 -0.57
N PHE A 75 -9.37 -3.25 0.15
CA PHE A 75 -8.31 -4.13 -0.32
C PHE A 75 -8.08 -5.29 0.65
N PRO A 76 -7.76 -6.49 0.14
CA PRO A 76 -7.44 -7.63 0.99
C PRO A 76 -6.15 -7.37 1.79
N PRO A 77 -6.00 -7.97 2.98
CA PRO A 77 -4.74 -7.90 3.70
C PRO A 77 -3.62 -8.56 2.87
N ALA A 78 -2.44 -7.95 2.86
CA ALA A 78 -1.24 -8.55 2.29
C ALA A 78 -0.87 -9.83 3.05
N ALA A 79 -0.24 -10.79 2.35
CA ALA A 79 0.05 -12.12 2.91
C ALA A 79 0.94 -12.09 4.18
N ALA A 80 1.74 -11.03 4.36
CA ALA A 80 2.58 -10.87 5.55
C ALA A 80 1.82 -10.31 6.76
N VAL A 81 0.60 -9.78 6.58
CA VAL A 81 -0.22 -9.21 7.66
C VAL A 81 -0.86 -10.34 8.45
N GLY A 82 -0.61 -10.35 9.77
CA GLY A 82 -1.20 -11.30 10.71
C GLY A 82 -2.48 -10.76 11.39
N ASP A 83 -2.57 -10.99 12.69
CA ASP A 83 -3.76 -10.68 13.49
C ASP A 83 -3.86 -9.24 13.98
N PHE A 84 -2.92 -8.36 13.61
CA PHE A 84 -2.90 -6.97 14.02
C PHE A 84 -2.73 -6.02 12.83
N ASP A 85 -3.13 -4.76 13.02
CA ASP A 85 -2.92 -3.69 12.05
C ASP A 85 -1.49 -3.13 12.18
N PRO A 86 -0.61 -3.28 11.18
CA PRO A 86 0.77 -2.81 11.28
C PRO A 86 0.91 -1.29 11.18
N LEU A 87 0.00 -0.58 10.51
CA LEU A 87 0.18 0.84 10.20
C LEU A 87 0.19 1.75 11.43
N PRO A 88 -0.67 1.57 12.46
CA PRO A 88 -0.56 2.33 13.70
C PRO A 88 0.81 2.20 14.39
N ILE A 89 1.39 0.99 14.37
CA ILE A 89 2.71 0.73 14.95
C ILE A 89 3.79 1.47 14.16
N LEU A 90 3.74 1.40 12.84
CA LEU A 90 4.67 2.11 11.95
C LEU A 90 4.64 3.62 12.18
N LEU A 91 3.45 4.20 12.26
CA LEU A 91 3.27 5.64 12.51
C LEU A 91 3.83 6.04 13.87
N GLU A 92 3.45 5.31 14.93
CA GLU A 92 3.91 5.59 16.30
C GLU A 92 5.44 5.56 16.39
N GLU A 93 6.09 4.51 15.86
CA GLU A 93 7.54 4.39 15.96
C GLU A 93 8.29 5.42 15.09
N ALA A 94 7.77 5.73 13.89
CA ALA A 94 8.37 6.76 13.03
C ALA A 94 8.21 8.16 13.63
N HIS A 95 7.02 8.53 14.07
CA HIS A 95 6.75 9.85 14.64
C HIS A 95 7.50 10.10 15.94
N ARG A 96 7.70 9.05 16.77
CA ARG A 96 8.54 9.12 18.00
C ARG A 96 9.97 9.56 17.67
N LEU A 97 10.47 9.22 16.48
CA LEU A 97 11.80 9.57 16.00
C LEU A 97 11.81 10.80 15.06
N HIS A 98 10.70 11.53 15.04
CA HIS A 98 10.51 12.71 14.18
C HIS A 98 10.68 12.41 12.67
N LEU A 99 10.31 11.20 12.22
CA LEU A 99 10.27 10.86 10.81
C LEU A 99 8.89 11.19 10.24
N SER A 100 8.86 11.90 9.12
CA SER A 100 7.65 12.08 8.31
C SER A 100 7.31 10.77 7.61
N VAL A 101 6.04 10.35 7.63
CA VAL A 101 5.57 9.09 7.07
C VAL A 101 4.73 9.32 5.83
N HIS A 102 5.21 8.87 4.69
CA HIS A 102 4.46 8.87 3.45
C HIS A 102 4.01 7.44 3.10
N GLY A 103 2.71 7.23 2.99
CA GLY A 103 2.14 5.96 2.56
C GLY A 103 2.41 5.70 1.09
N TRP A 104 3.26 4.73 0.78
CA TRP A 104 3.60 4.36 -0.59
C TRP A 104 2.60 3.36 -1.16
N ILE A 105 2.06 3.68 -2.33
CA ILE A 105 1.04 2.91 -3.03
C ILE A 105 1.51 2.66 -4.46
N ASN A 106 1.47 1.40 -4.90
CA ASN A 106 1.48 1.02 -6.30
C ASN A 106 0.03 0.97 -6.78
N PRO A 107 -0.46 1.98 -7.52
CA PRO A 107 -1.90 2.13 -7.72
C PRO A 107 -2.49 1.13 -8.72
N LEU A 108 -1.70 0.61 -9.67
CA LEU A 108 -2.20 -0.16 -10.80
C LEU A 108 -1.88 -1.66 -10.69
N ARG A 109 -0.75 -2.03 -10.13
CA ARG A 109 -0.26 -3.41 -10.11
C ARG A 109 -1.09 -4.29 -9.17
N LEU A 110 -1.45 -5.49 -9.66
CA LEU A 110 -2.21 -6.50 -8.92
C LEU A 110 -1.42 -7.81 -8.80
N GLN A 111 -2.08 -8.84 -8.29
CA GLN A 111 -1.54 -10.18 -8.09
C GLN A 111 -1.33 -10.94 -9.41
N ASN A 112 -0.66 -12.09 -9.33
CA ASN A 112 -0.65 -13.10 -10.37
C ASN A 112 -1.99 -13.87 -10.42
N ASP A 113 -2.13 -14.80 -11.38
CA ASP A 113 -3.38 -15.57 -11.57
C ASP A 113 -3.85 -16.27 -10.30
N ALA A 114 -2.93 -16.89 -9.55
CA ALA A 114 -3.28 -17.60 -8.31
C ALA A 114 -3.81 -16.65 -7.24
N GLY A 115 -3.15 -15.50 -7.05
CA GLY A 115 -3.59 -14.46 -6.13
C GLY A 115 -4.93 -13.86 -6.52
N MET A 116 -5.13 -13.55 -7.80
CA MET A 116 -6.42 -13.03 -8.31
C MET A 116 -7.56 -14.03 -8.14
N ALA A 117 -7.32 -15.31 -8.41
CA ALA A 117 -8.33 -16.36 -8.24
C ALA A 117 -8.72 -16.56 -6.77
N ALA A 118 -7.80 -16.33 -5.83
CA ALA A 118 -8.03 -16.45 -4.39
C ALA A 118 -8.79 -15.24 -3.79
N LEU A 119 -8.90 -14.10 -4.52
CA LEU A 119 -9.57 -12.91 -4.00
C LEU A 119 -11.05 -13.19 -3.72
N SER A 120 -11.52 -12.71 -2.57
CA SER A 120 -12.94 -12.75 -2.21
C SER A 120 -13.76 -11.75 -3.04
N ASP A 121 -15.03 -12.09 -3.32
CA ASP A 121 -16.03 -11.18 -3.90
C ASP A 121 -16.44 -10.04 -2.95
N HIS A 122 -15.94 -10.04 -1.72
CA HIS A 122 -16.06 -8.90 -0.83
C HIS A 122 -15.39 -7.67 -1.44
N TYR A 123 -14.22 -7.87 -2.06
CA TYR A 123 -13.42 -6.79 -2.65
C TYR A 123 -13.80 -6.51 -4.11
N GLN A 124 -13.80 -5.24 -4.48
CA GLN A 124 -14.22 -4.82 -5.83
C GLN A 124 -13.35 -5.44 -6.93
N ILE A 125 -12.04 -5.59 -6.70
CA ILE A 125 -11.12 -6.24 -7.64
C ILE A 125 -11.53 -7.71 -7.87
N GLY A 126 -11.91 -8.44 -6.81
CA GLY A 126 -12.39 -9.82 -6.91
C GLY A 126 -13.68 -9.94 -7.73
N LYS A 127 -14.61 -8.98 -7.54
CA LYS A 127 -15.85 -8.91 -8.36
C LYS A 127 -15.50 -8.69 -9.84
N TRP A 128 -14.64 -7.72 -10.15
CA TRP A 128 -14.24 -7.45 -11.53
C TRP A 128 -13.50 -8.61 -12.16
N TYR A 129 -12.68 -9.32 -11.40
CA TYR A 129 -11.95 -10.49 -11.91
C TYR A 129 -12.87 -11.61 -12.38
N ARG A 130 -14.03 -11.81 -11.72
CA ARG A 130 -15.02 -12.84 -12.07
C ARG A 130 -16.07 -12.37 -13.07
N ASP A 131 -16.19 -11.07 -13.30
CA ASP A 131 -17.09 -10.50 -14.30
C ASP A 131 -16.44 -10.57 -15.67
N SER A 132 -17.01 -11.35 -16.59
CA SER A 132 -16.47 -11.52 -17.94
C SER A 132 -16.45 -10.24 -18.79
N GLN A 133 -17.19 -9.20 -18.42
CA GLN A 133 -17.17 -7.91 -19.10
C GLN A 133 -16.09 -6.98 -18.53
N LYS A 134 -15.65 -7.20 -17.30
CA LYS A 134 -14.65 -6.39 -16.59
C LYS A 134 -13.26 -7.01 -16.66
N ASN A 135 -13.19 -8.33 -16.61
CA ASN A 135 -11.96 -9.08 -16.85
C ASN A 135 -11.51 -8.89 -18.31
N GLY A 136 -10.30 -8.40 -18.49
CA GLY A 136 -9.76 -8.02 -19.82
C GLY A 136 -10.03 -6.57 -20.21
N THR A 137 -10.80 -5.81 -19.41
CA THR A 137 -11.06 -4.37 -19.64
C THR A 137 -10.63 -3.52 -18.43
N TYR A 138 -11.31 -3.62 -17.29
CA TYR A 138 -10.93 -2.97 -16.04
C TYR A 138 -9.66 -3.57 -15.43
N LEU A 139 -9.45 -4.85 -15.67
CA LEU A 139 -8.29 -5.63 -15.28
C LEU A 139 -7.63 -6.17 -16.53
N CYS A 140 -6.37 -5.86 -16.73
CA CYS A 140 -5.59 -6.32 -17.88
C CYS A 140 -4.43 -7.18 -17.41
N LYS A 141 -4.16 -8.27 -18.11
CA LYS A 141 -3.03 -9.16 -17.79
C LYS A 141 -1.83 -8.83 -18.67
N VAL A 142 -0.66 -8.63 -18.05
CA VAL A 142 0.61 -8.48 -18.77
C VAL A 142 1.65 -9.38 -18.09
N GLY A 143 2.21 -10.29 -18.85
CA GLY A 143 3.10 -11.32 -18.31
C GLY A 143 2.39 -12.16 -17.24
N ASP A 144 3.00 -12.29 -16.08
CA ASP A 144 2.48 -13.09 -14.97
C ASP A 144 1.54 -12.32 -14.03
N TYR A 145 1.36 -11.00 -14.23
CA TYR A 145 0.62 -10.13 -13.32
C TYR A 145 -0.60 -9.48 -13.98
N TRP A 146 -1.56 -9.14 -13.14
CA TRP A 146 -2.72 -8.34 -13.51
C TRP A 146 -2.49 -6.87 -13.15
N TRP A 147 -3.21 -6.00 -13.83
CA TRP A 147 -3.10 -4.55 -13.72
C TRP A 147 -4.48 -3.92 -13.77
N LEU A 148 -4.69 -2.89 -12.97
CA LEU A 148 -5.86 -2.01 -13.07
C LEU A 148 -5.70 -1.11 -14.30
N ASN A 149 -6.77 -0.96 -15.08
CA ASN A 149 -6.79 -0.07 -16.23
C ASN A 149 -7.39 1.30 -15.85
N PRO A 150 -6.58 2.36 -15.71
CA PRO A 150 -7.05 3.68 -15.26
C PRO A 150 -7.84 4.44 -16.33
N ALA A 151 -8.03 3.92 -17.54
CA ALA A 151 -8.92 4.50 -18.54
C ALA A 151 -10.38 4.53 -18.04
N TYR A 152 -10.78 3.57 -17.20
CA TYR A 152 -12.13 3.47 -16.67
C TYR A 152 -12.32 4.30 -15.40
N PRO A 153 -13.39 5.15 -15.34
CA PRO A 153 -13.66 6.01 -14.18
C PRO A 153 -13.78 5.24 -12.86
N GLU A 154 -14.42 4.07 -12.88
CA GLU A 154 -14.63 3.25 -11.69
C GLU A 154 -13.31 2.70 -11.12
N VAL A 155 -12.34 2.42 -12.00
CA VAL A 155 -10.99 2.02 -11.57
C VAL A 155 -10.28 3.18 -10.90
N ARG A 156 -10.33 4.37 -11.50
CA ARG A 156 -9.76 5.59 -10.87
C ARG A 156 -10.43 5.89 -9.53
N GLN A 157 -11.75 5.68 -9.43
CA GLN A 157 -12.48 5.88 -8.19
C GLN A 157 -12.02 4.92 -7.10
N LEU A 158 -11.84 3.63 -7.39
CA LEU A 158 -11.31 2.66 -6.41
C LEU A 158 -9.91 3.08 -5.90
N ILE A 159 -9.06 3.59 -6.78
CA ILE A 159 -7.72 4.07 -6.40
C ILE A 159 -7.85 5.28 -5.47
N ALA A 160 -8.70 6.24 -5.81
CA ALA A 160 -8.94 7.44 -5.02
C ALA A 160 -9.57 7.11 -3.65
N ASP A 161 -10.55 6.21 -3.62
CA ASP A 161 -11.20 5.75 -2.39
C ASP A 161 -10.19 5.07 -1.45
N GLY A 162 -9.26 4.29 -2.01
CA GLY A 162 -8.19 3.67 -1.24
C GLY A 162 -7.20 4.65 -0.64
N VAL A 163 -6.93 5.77 -1.32
CA VAL A 163 -6.15 6.88 -0.74
C VAL A 163 -6.95 7.57 0.36
N ALA A 164 -8.22 7.86 0.09
CA ALA A 164 -9.12 8.49 1.06
C ALA A 164 -9.26 7.64 2.33
N GLU A 165 -9.36 6.32 2.21
CA GLU A 165 -9.42 5.39 3.34
C GLU A 165 -8.20 5.55 4.25
N ILE A 166 -6.98 5.61 3.69
CA ILE A 166 -5.75 5.77 4.46
C ILE A 166 -5.76 7.11 5.20
N VAL A 167 -5.95 8.22 4.50
CA VAL A 167 -5.85 9.56 5.11
C VAL A 167 -6.98 9.87 6.09
N GLN A 168 -8.11 9.18 5.99
CA GLN A 168 -9.23 9.32 6.93
C GLN A 168 -9.02 8.50 8.20
N GLN A 169 -8.31 7.37 8.13
CA GLN A 169 -8.17 6.45 9.24
C GLN A 169 -6.84 6.57 9.97
N TYR A 170 -5.80 7.10 9.31
CA TYR A 170 -4.43 7.12 9.83
C TYR A 170 -3.79 8.49 9.67
N GLU A 171 -2.89 8.82 10.61
CA GLU A 171 -2.13 10.08 10.63
C GLU A 171 -0.86 9.99 9.76
N VAL A 172 -1.03 9.63 8.48
CA VAL A 172 0.09 9.72 7.53
C VAL A 172 0.37 11.17 7.18
N ASP A 173 1.64 11.53 7.00
CA ASP A 173 2.05 12.89 6.65
C ASP A 173 1.94 13.17 5.15
N GLY A 174 1.87 12.11 4.35
CA GLY A 174 1.69 12.21 2.91
C GLY A 174 1.35 10.88 2.25
N ILE A 175 1.03 10.95 0.96
CA ILE A 175 0.85 9.79 0.10
C ILE A 175 1.88 9.86 -1.02
N HIS A 176 2.53 8.73 -1.29
CA HIS A 176 3.49 8.56 -2.37
C HIS A 176 2.97 7.52 -3.36
N LEU A 177 2.87 7.87 -4.63
CA LEU A 177 2.48 6.97 -5.71
C LEU A 177 3.72 6.58 -6.50
N ASP A 178 3.91 5.29 -6.72
CA ASP A 178 4.97 4.72 -7.55
C ASP A 178 4.45 3.49 -8.29
N ASP A 179 5.27 2.91 -9.18
CA ASP A 179 4.92 1.74 -10.01
C ASP A 179 3.57 1.92 -10.76
N TYR A 180 3.33 3.16 -11.26
CA TYR A 180 2.18 3.52 -12.11
C TYR A 180 2.55 3.54 -13.59
N PHE A 181 3.65 2.91 -13.94
CA PHE A 181 4.16 2.81 -15.29
C PHE A 181 3.24 1.99 -16.17
N TYR A 182 3.25 2.32 -17.44
CA TYR A 182 2.54 1.53 -18.44
C TYR A 182 3.19 0.13 -18.52
N PRO A 183 2.42 -0.96 -18.33
CA PRO A 183 3.00 -2.28 -18.09
C PRO A 183 3.58 -2.93 -19.36
N THR A 184 3.31 -2.36 -20.54
CA THR A 184 3.75 -2.89 -21.82
C THR A 184 3.90 -1.79 -22.85
N THR A 185 4.69 -2.03 -23.90
CA THR A 185 4.81 -1.16 -25.08
C THR A 185 3.95 -1.62 -26.25
N GLU A 186 3.15 -2.67 -26.08
CA GLU A 186 2.25 -3.17 -27.12
C GLU A 186 1.07 -2.23 -27.32
N THR A 187 0.90 -1.72 -28.54
CA THR A 187 -0.13 -0.72 -28.88
C THR A 187 -1.57 -1.25 -28.79
N ALA A 188 -1.75 -2.57 -28.76
CA ALA A 188 -3.06 -3.19 -28.66
C ALA A 188 -3.55 -3.33 -27.20
N PHE A 189 -2.71 -3.04 -26.21
CA PHE A 189 -2.98 -3.29 -24.81
C PHE A 189 -4.21 -2.53 -24.30
N ASP A 190 -4.39 -1.28 -24.72
CA ASP A 190 -5.48 -0.40 -24.32
C ASP A 190 -6.41 0.00 -25.47
N ALA A 191 -6.34 -0.69 -26.61
CA ALA A 191 -7.13 -0.35 -27.79
C ALA A 191 -8.66 -0.40 -27.57
N ALA A 192 -9.11 -1.03 -26.47
CA ALA A 192 -10.53 -1.12 -26.09
C ALA A 192 -10.95 -0.09 -25.03
N ALA A 193 -10.04 0.80 -24.58
CA ALA A 193 -10.27 1.76 -23.50
C ALA A 193 -10.79 3.12 -23.99
#